data_9aebe96bae0ebb7787dc015bf74c12dc
#
_entry.id   9aebe96bae0ebb7787dc015bf74c12dc
#
_cell.length_a   1.000
_cell.length_b   1.000
_cell.length_c   1.000
_cell.angle_alpha   90.00
_cell.angle_beta   90.00
_cell.angle_gamma   90.00
#
_symmetry.space_group_name_H-M   'P 1'
#
loop_
_entity.id
_entity.type
_entity.pdbx_description
1 polymer ?
#
loop_
_entity_poly.entity_id
_entity_poly.type
_entity_poly.pdbx_seq_one_letter_code
_entity_poly.pdbx_strand_id
1 'polypeptide(L)'
;DAQESRGLGDVYKRQGNGKIPVQLFADYKANRVSTEFGSVKPNIRGGYQFANLNKCLPAYINDAIIEGILDYDRKLKGFSSGDAVLSGIESRTSSPVRIVRDETYRSDYAGLFPCGEGAGYAGGITSAAVDGIKVAEAVAAYINNIV
;
A
#
# COMPACT_ATOMS: atom_id res chain seq x y z
N ASP A 1 2.94 -2.37 16.69
CA ASP A 1 2.97 -1.66 15.39
C ASP A 1 4.27 -1.89 14.61
N ALA A 2 5.47 -1.60 15.16
CA ALA A 2 6.75 -1.88 14.47
C ALA A 2 7.02 -3.39 14.31
N GLN A 3 6.46 -4.21 15.16
CA GLN A 3 6.61 -5.67 15.11
C GLN A 3 5.71 -6.29 14.03
N GLU A 4 4.51 -5.75 13.81
CA GLU A 4 3.63 -6.13 12.70
C GLU A 4 4.20 -5.70 11.35
N SER A 5 4.77 -4.50 11.26
CA SER A 5 5.44 -4.03 10.04
C SER A 5 6.67 -4.89 9.68
N ARG A 6 7.42 -5.37 10.67
CA ARG A 6 8.50 -6.34 10.45
C ARG A 6 7.94 -7.69 10.01
N GLY A 7 6.79 -8.12 10.54
CA GLY A 7 6.12 -9.35 10.14
C GLY A 7 5.71 -9.35 8.67
N LEU A 8 5.12 -8.28 8.16
CA LEU A 8 4.74 -8.15 6.75
C LEU A 8 5.95 -8.16 5.81
N GLY A 9 7.04 -7.48 6.16
CA GLY A 9 8.29 -7.51 5.42
C GLY A 9 8.95 -8.89 5.42
N ASP A 10 8.88 -9.59 6.54
CA ASP A 10 9.39 -10.95 6.68
C ASP A 10 8.57 -11.95 5.85
N VAL A 11 7.25 -11.81 5.80
CA VAL A 11 6.38 -12.65 4.99
C VAL A 11 6.65 -12.43 3.51
N TYR A 12 6.79 -11.18 3.06
CA TYR A 12 7.16 -10.86 1.68
C TYR A 12 8.52 -11.48 1.32
N LYS A 13 9.52 -11.34 2.17
CA LYS A 13 10.86 -11.91 1.94
C LYS A 13 10.85 -13.44 1.99
N ARG A 14 10.16 -14.03 2.95
CA ARG A 14 10.14 -15.49 3.15
C ARG A 14 9.26 -16.22 2.14
N GLN A 15 8.12 -15.66 1.77
CA GLN A 15 7.19 -16.30 0.83
C GLN A 15 7.44 -15.91 -0.62
N GLY A 16 7.85 -14.66 -0.87
CA GLY A 16 8.12 -14.15 -2.22
C GLY A 16 9.54 -14.36 -2.72
N ASN A 17 10.50 -14.62 -1.81
CA ASN A 17 11.93 -14.73 -2.15
C ASN A 17 12.41 -13.58 -3.07
N GLY A 18 11.99 -12.35 -2.78
CA GLY A 18 12.25 -11.16 -3.59
C GLY A 18 11.37 -11.01 -4.83
N LYS A 19 10.42 -11.94 -5.03
CA LYS A 19 9.40 -11.89 -6.10
C LYS A 19 8.04 -11.49 -5.50
N ILE A 20 7.12 -11.07 -6.35
CA ILE A 20 5.77 -10.69 -5.93
C ILE A 20 4.98 -11.96 -5.58
N PRO A 21 4.50 -12.12 -4.34
CA PRO A 21 3.65 -13.23 -3.98
C PRO A 21 2.29 -13.12 -4.68
N VAL A 22 1.83 -14.22 -5.27
CA VAL A 22 0.56 -14.28 -5.98
C VAL A 22 -0.25 -15.49 -5.56
N GLN A 23 -1.58 -15.37 -5.63
CA GLN A 23 -2.53 -16.44 -5.31
C GLN A 23 -3.82 -16.23 -6.09
N LEU A 24 -4.45 -17.31 -6.55
CA LEU A 24 -5.78 -17.22 -7.13
C LEU A 24 -6.83 -17.02 -6.05
N PHE A 25 -7.89 -16.28 -6.35
CA PHE A 25 -8.94 -15.99 -5.38
C PHE A 25 -9.64 -17.25 -4.84
N ALA A 26 -9.85 -18.25 -5.68
CA ALA A 26 -10.39 -19.53 -5.23
C ALA A 26 -9.50 -20.20 -4.17
N ASP A 27 -8.20 -20.16 -4.36
CA ASP A 27 -7.22 -20.73 -3.45
C ASP A 27 -7.03 -19.89 -2.19
N TYR A 28 -7.15 -18.55 -2.32
CA TYR A 28 -7.15 -17.63 -1.19
C TYR A 28 -8.32 -17.92 -0.25
N LYS A 29 -9.53 -18.08 -0.79
CA LYS A 29 -10.71 -18.51 -0.01
C LYS A 29 -10.53 -19.87 0.65
N ALA A 30 -9.85 -20.78 -0.02
CA ALA A 30 -9.60 -22.13 0.48
C ALA A 30 -8.36 -22.20 1.40
N ASN A 31 -7.69 -21.08 1.65
CA ASN A 31 -6.46 -20.97 2.45
C ASN A 31 -5.36 -21.95 1.98
N ARG A 32 -5.17 -22.10 0.68
CA ARG A 32 -4.16 -22.97 0.08
C ARG A 32 -3.32 -22.23 -0.95
N VAL A 33 -2.09 -22.67 -1.17
CA VAL A 33 -1.20 -22.11 -2.19
C VAL A 33 -1.69 -22.50 -3.58
N SER A 34 -1.72 -21.53 -4.51
CA SER A 34 -1.96 -21.81 -5.94
C SER A 34 -0.71 -22.44 -6.57
N THR A 35 -0.92 -23.30 -7.55
CA THR A 35 0.16 -24.01 -8.25
C THR A 35 0.34 -23.54 -9.69
N GLU A 36 -0.70 -23.01 -10.30
CA GLU A 36 -0.73 -22.52 -11.67
C GLU A 36 -1.78 -21.41 -11.83
N PHE A 37 -1.69 -20.65 -12.91
CA PHE A 37 -2.75 -19.70 -13.26
C PHE A 37 -3.85 -20.40 -14.05
N GLY A 38 -5.08 -19.92 -13.87
CA GLY A 38 -6.21 -20.33 -14.68
C GLY A 38 -6.28 -19.59 -16.04
N SER A 39 -7.47 -19.19 -16.42
CA SER A 39 -7.71 -18.46 -17.67
C SER A 39 -7.13 -17.05 -17.69
N VAL A 40 -6.95 -16.44 -16.52
CA VAL A 40 -6.42 -15.08 -16.35
C VAL A 40 -4.91 -15.11 -16.16
N LYS A 41 -4.19 -14.44 -17.05
CA LYS A 41 -2.74 -14.23 -16.90
C LYS A 41 -2.48 -12.92 -16.17
N PRO A 42 -1.63 -12.90 -15.15
CA PRO A 42 -1.34 -11.69 -14.42
C PRO A 42 -0.52 -10.70 -15.26
N ASN A 43 -0.83 -9.42 -15.16
CA ASN A 43 -0.03 -8.34 -15.72
C ASN A 43 0.92 -7.78 -14.66
N ILE A 44 1.90 -8.59 -14.24
CA ILE A 44 2.87 -8.25 -13.20
C ILE A 44 4.21 -7.92 -13.85
N ARG A 45 4.77 -6.75 -13.53
CA ARG A 45 6.14 -6.42 -13.91
C ARG A 45 7.11 -7.07 -12.92
N GLY A 46 8.05 -7.83 -13.43
CA GLY A 46 9.04 -8.57 -12.63
C GLY A 46 8.63 -10.03 -12.35
N GLY A 47 9.38 -10.69 -11.48
CA GLY A 47 9.11 -12.07 -11.11
C GLY A 47 7.98 -12.21 -10.11
N TYR A 48 7.24 -13.28 -10.22
CA TYR A 48 6.22 -13.67 -9.23
C TYR A 48 6.52 -15.04 -8.62
N GLN A 49 5.87 -15.34 -7.52
CA GLN A 49 5.91 -16.64 -6.87
C GLN A 49 4.55 -16.95 -6.26
N PHE A 50 4.06 -18.18 -6.46
CA PHE A 50 2.87 -18.63 -5.76
C PHE A 50 3.12 -18.74 -4.26
N ALA A 51 2.28 -18.12 -3.46
CA ALA A 51 2.37 -18.09 -2.02
C ALA A 51 0.98 -18.03 -1.37
N ASN A 52 0.90 -18.35 -0.09
CA ASN A 52 -0.35 -18.22 0.64
C ASN A 52 -0.46 -16.82 1.27
N LEU A 53 -1.21 -15.93 0.63
CA LEU A 53 -1.41 -14.55 1.08
C LEU A 53 -2.21 -14.46 2.39
N ASN A 54 -2.98 -15.49 2.77
CA ASN A 54 -3.65 -15.51 4.06
C ASN A 54 -2.68 -15.43 5.25
N LYS A 55 -1.44 -15.85 5.05
CA LYS A 55 -0.40 -15.77 6.09
C LYS A 55 0.20 -14.38 6.24
N CYS A 56 -0.16 -13.46 5.36
CA CYS A 56 0.36 -12.10 5.34
C CYS A 56 -0.42 -11.15 6.21
N LEU A 57 -1.69 -11.46 6.46
CA LEU A 57 -2.63 -10.60 7.17
C LEU A 57 -3.32 -11.38 8.31
N PRO A 58 -3.81 -10.68 9.34
CA PRO A 58 -4.67 -11.29 10.35
C PRO A 58 -5.93 -11.91 9.73
N ALA A 59 -6.44 -12.98 10.34
CA ALA A 59 -7.58 -13.74 9.81
C ALA A 59 -8.80 -12.85 9.52
N TYR A 60 -9.16 -11.94 10.44
CA TYR A 60 -10.30 -11.04 10.27
C TYR A 60 -10.17 -10.10 9.05
N ILE A 61 -8.94 -9.75 8.67
CA ILE A 61 -8.68 -8.95 7.47
C ILE A 61 -8.87 -9.81 6.21
N ASN A 62 -8.39 -11.05 6.23
CA ASN A 62 -8.59 -11.98 5.13
C ASN A 62 -10.09 -12.24 4.89
N ASP A 63 -10.86 -12.44 5.96
CA ASP A 63 -12.31 -12.62 5.89
C ASP A 63 -13.00 -11.39 5.30
N ALA A 64 -12.66 -10.20 5.78
CA ALA A 64 -13.18 -8.94 5.23
C ALA A 64 -12.84 -8.73 3.75
N ILE A 65 -11.63 -9.11 3.32
CA ILE A 65 -11.23 -9.06 1.90
C ILE A 65 -12.09 -10.01 1.07
N ILE A 66 -12.30 -11.24 1.55
CA ILE A 66 -13.14 -12.24 0.85
C ILE A 66 -14.58 -11.75 0.72
N GLU A 67 -15.18 -11.26 1.80
CA GLU A 67 -16.51 -10.68 1.80
C GLU A 67 -16.62 -9.49 0.85
N GLY A 68 -15.66 -8.57 0.91
CA GLY A 68 -15.62 -7.39 0.05
C GLY A 68 -15.55 -7.75 -1.44
N ILE A 69 -14.73 -8.74 -1.82
CA ILE A 69 -14.62 -9.21 -3.20
C ILE A 69 -15.93 -9.83 -3.65
N LEU A 70 -16.56 -10.67 -2.81
CA LEU A 70 -17.84 -11.31 -3.12
C LEU A 70 -18.98 -10.29 -3.22
N ASP A 71 -19.02 -9.29 -2.36
CA ASP A 71 -20.02 -8.23 -2.42
C ASP A 71 -19.84 -7.34 -3.64
N TYR A 72 -18.60 -7.03 -3.99
CA TYR A 72 -18.29 -6.20 -5.16
C TYR A 72 -18.68 -6.87 -6.48
N ASP A 73 -18.69 -8.21 -6.54
CA ASP A 73 -19.16 -8.97 -7.70
C ASP A 73 -20.63 -8.70 -8.06
N ARG A 74 -21.42 -8.25 -7.09
CA ARG A 74 -22.81 -7.82 -7.34
C ARG A 74 -22.86 -6.59 -8.24
N LYS A 75 -21.87 -5.71 -8.15
CA LYS A 75 -21.75 -4.47 -8.94
C LYS A 75 -20.96 -4.69 -10.23
N LEU A 76 -19.90 -5.48 -10.15
CA LEU A 76 -19.01 -5.77 -11.26
C LEU A 76 -18.90 -7.29 -11.44
N LYS A 77 -19.75 -7.85 -12.30
CA LYS A 77 -19.82 -9.30 -12.55
C LYS A 77 -18.48 -9.87 -13.01
N GLY A 78 -18.07 -10.96 -12.36
CA GLY A 78 -16.81 -11.63 -12.59
C GLY A 78 -15.66 -11.14 -11.69
N PHE A 79 -15.90 -10.14 -10.82
CA PHE A 79 -14.87 -9.64 -9.91
C PHE A 79 -14.42 -10.70 -8.90
N SER A 80 -15.33 -11.60 -8.49
CA SER A 80 -15.04 -12.72 -7.61
C SER A 80 -14.70 -14.03 -8.35
N SER A 81 -14.27 -13.94 -9.62
CA SER A 81 -13.84 -15.13 -10.37
C SER A 81 -12.79 -15.90 -9.57
N GLY A 82 -12.92 -17.24 -9.57
CA GLY A 82 -11.92 -18.10 -8.92
C GLY A 82 -10.52 -17.93 -9.49
N ASP A 83 -10.42 -17.55 -10.77
CA ASP A 83 -9.17 -17.30 -11.50
C ASP A 83 -8.62 -15.88 -11.28
N ALA A 84 -9.33 -14.99 -10.57
CA ALA A 84 -8.82 -13.66 -10.26
C ALA A 84 -7.51 -13.78 -9.49
N VAL A 85 -6.49 -13.04 -9.94
CA VAL A 85 -5.17 -13.09 -9.34
C VAL A 85 -5.02 -12.02 -8.28
N LEU A 86 -4.82 -12.46 -7.04
CA LEU A 86 -4.39 -11.59 -5.95
C LEU A 86 -2.88 -11.53 -5.93
N SER A 87 -2.34 -10.32 -5.87
CA SER A 87 -0.91 -10.09 -5.66
C SER A 87 -0.73 -9.24 -4.41
N GLY A 88 0.16 -9.62 -3.57
CA GLY A 88 0.30 -8.96 -2.28
C GLY A 88 1.75 -8.80 -1.92
N ILE A 89 2.06 -7.95 -0.99
CA ILE A 89 1.18 -7.00 -0.30
C ILE A 89 1.72 -5.63 -0.60
N GLU A 90 0.86 -4.68 -0.96
CA GLU A 90 1.24 -3.29 -0.86
C GLU A 90 1.11 -2.88 0.61
N SER A 91 2.25 -2.84 1.30
CA SER A 91 2.31 -2.48 2.72
C SER A 91 2.58 -0.99 2.94
N ARG A 92 2.75 -0.22 1.86
CA ARG A 92 2.95 1.22 1.93
C ARG A 92 1.60 1.93 1.86
N THR A 93 1.30 2.68 2.90
CA THR A 93 0.09 3.50 2.99
C THR A 93 0.45 4.88 3.54
N SER A 94 -0.53 5.77 3.58
CA SER A 94 -0.37 7.11 4.15
C SER A 94 0.15 7.03 5.58
N SER A 95 0.98 8.00 5.96
CA SER A 95 1.52 8.06 7.31
C SER A 95 0.40 8.16 8.35
N PRO A 96 0.38 7.30 9.37
CA PRO A 96 -0.57 7.40 10.48
C PRO A 96 -0.22 8.55 11.43
N VAL A 97 0.95 9.16 11.24
CA VAL A 97 1.45 10.28 12.06
C VAL A 97 1.54 11.51 11.18
N ARG A 98 1.10 12.65 11.73
CA ARG A 98 1.26 13.95 11.10
C ARG A 98 2.34 14.74 11.82
N ILE A 99 3.33 15.20 11.09
CA ILE A 99 4.33 16.14 11.62
C ILE A 99 3.70 17.53 11.56
N VAL A 100 3.41 18.13 12.71
CA VAL A 100 2.70 19.41 12.79
C VAL A 100 3.52 20.52 12.10
N ARG A 101 2.81 21.35 11.35
CA ARG A 101 3.34 22.57 10.70
C ARG A 101 2.31 23.70 10.80
N ASP A 102 2.78 24.92 10.81
CA ASP A 102 1.96 26.13 10.83
C ASP A 102 1.41 26.52 9.42
N GLU A 103 0.74 27.66 9.33
CA GLU A 103 0.20 28.17 8.08
C GLU A 103 1.29 28.57 7.06
N THR A 104 2.53 28.75 7.51
CA THR A 104 3.70 28.98 6.66
C THR A 104 4.40 27.68 6.25
N TYR A 105 3.76 26.52 6.47
CA TYR A 105 4.28 25.19 6.21
C TYR A 105 5.51 24.78 7.02
N ARG A 106 5.84 25.50 8.10
CA ARG A 106 7.00 25.29 8.94
C ARG A 106 6.61 24.54 10.22
N SER A 107 7.45 23.62 10.66
CA SER A 107 7.30 23.00 11.97
C SER A 107 7.87 23.90 13.08
N ASP A 108 7.71 23.49 14.34
CA ASP A 108 8.32 24.15 15.51
C ASP A 108 9.85 24.15 15.46
N TYR A 109 10.43 23.30 14.61
CA TYR A 109 11.87 23.27 14.39
C TYR A 109 12.25 24.18 13.22
N ALA A 110 13.15 25.13 13.47
CA ALA A 110 13.61 26.07 12.46
C ALA A 110 14.22 25.34 11.23
N GLY A 111 13.79 25.73 10.04
CA GLY A 111 14.27 25.15 8.78
C GLY A 111 13.67 23.79 8.41
N LEU A 112 12.73 23.26 9.18
CA LEU A 112 12.03 22.01 8.88
C LEU A 112 10.62 22.30 8.31
N PHE A 113 10.38 21.83 7.09
CA PHE A 113 9.14 22.01 6.34
C PHE A 113 8.53 20.64 6.00
N PRO A 114 7.68 20.06 6.87
CA PRO A 114 7.05 18.78 6.62
C PRO A 114 6.12 18.83 5.42
N CYS A 115 6.22 17.87 4.47
CA CYS A 115 5.35 17.84 3.29
C CYS A 115 5.03 16.42 2.83
N GLY A 116 3.98 16.32 2.05
CA GLY A 116 3.58 15.13 1.32
C GLY A 116 3.07 13.99 2.19
N GLU A 117 3.16 12.77 1.66
CA GLU A 117 2.60 11.57 2.27
C GLU A 117 3.34 11.19 3.56
N GLY A 118 4.66 11.23 3.56
CA GLY A 118 5.46 10.84 4.72
C GLY A 118 5.23 11.72 5.95
N ALA A 119 4.87 12.98 5.74
CA ALA A 119 4.54 13.93 6.81
C ALA A 119 3.04 13.94 7.19
N GLY A 120 2.22 13.11 6.56
CA GLY A 120 0.80 12.96 6.88
C GLY A 120 -0.12 14.03 6.27
N TYR A 121 0.31 14.72 5.21
CA TYR A 121 -0.49 15.79 4.56
C TYR A 121 -1.15 15.38 3.26
N ALA A 122 -0.78 14.26 2.67
CA ALA A 122 -1.34 13.79 1.42
C ALA A 122 -1.27 12.25 1.35
N GLY A 123 -2.27 11.62 0.72
CA GLY A 123 -2.33 10.16 0.54
C GLY A 123 -2.33 9.71 -0.92
N GLY A 124 -2.23 10.64 -1.88
CA GLY A 124 -2.23 10.35 -3.31
C GLY A 124 -1.09 11.06 -4.04
N ILE A 125 -0.74 10.55 -5.23
CA ILE A 125 0.37 11.06 -6.05
C ILE A 125 0.18 12.55 -6.33
N THR A 126 -0.99 12.94 -6.85
CA THR A 126 -1.28 14.33 -7.21
C THR A 126 -1.35 15.24 -5.99
N SER A 127 -2.00 14.80 -4.91
CA SER A 127 -2.11 15.61 -3.69
C SER A 127 -0.75 15.81 -3.02
N ALA A 128 0.11 14.79 -3.02
CA ALA A 128 1.47 14.90 -2.50
C ALA A 128 2.33 15.84 -3.34
N ALA A 129 2.18 15.81 -4.67
CA ALA A 129 2.88 16.74 -5.56
C ALA A 129 2.44 18.19 -5.34
N VAL A 130 1.13 18.44 -5.23
CA VAL A 130 0.58 19.78 -4.94
C VAL A 130 1.06 20.31 -3.60
N ASP A 131 1.04 19.48 -2.57
CA ASP A 131 1.55 19.87 -1.24
C ASP A 131 3.06 20.18 -1.29
N GLY A 132 3.83 19.36 -2.00
CA GLY A 132 5.26 19.59 -2.21
C GLY A 132 5.57 20.90 -2.91
N ILE A 133 4.79 21.29 -3.93
CA ILE A 133 4.94 22.59 -4.62
C ILE A 133 4.68 23.74 -3.65
N LYS A 134 3.60 23.70 -2.89
CA LYS A 134 3.26 24.74 -1.92
C LYS A 134 4.34 24.90 -0.85
N VAL A 135 4.89 23.79 -0.36
CA VAL A 135 5.96 23.79 0.60
C VAL A 135 7.26 24.36 -0.01
N ALA A 136 7.56 24.03 -1.26
CA ALA A 136 8.72 24.59 -1.97
C ALA A 136 8.63 26.11 -2.12
N GLU A 137 7.44 26.64 -2.44
CA GLU A 137 7.18 28.08 -2.48
C GLU A 137 7.39 28.73 -1.10
N ALA A 138 6.92 28.10 -0.03
CA ALA A 138 7.12 28.58 1.34
C ALA A 138 8.61 28.55 1.75
N VAL A 139 9.35 27.52 1.37
CA VAL A 139 10.80 27.45 1.60
C VAL A 139 11.53 28.56 0.86
N ALA A 140 11.18 28.82 -0.41
CA ALA A 140 11.77 29.91 -1.18
C ALA A 140 11.51 31.27 -0.53
N ALA A 141 10.27 31.52 -0.08
CA ALA A 141 9.93 32.74 0.65
C ALA A 141 10.71 32.87 1.98
N TYR A 142 10.85 31.77 2.70
CA TYR A 142 11.62 31.74 3.95
C TYR A 142 13.10 32.10 3.73
N ILE A 143 13.74 31.51 2.72
CA ILE A 143 15.14 31.76 2.40
C ILE A 143 15.35 33.24 2.01
N ASN A 144 14.47 33.80 1.16
CA ASN A 144 14.57 35.19 0.71
C ASN A 144 14.38 36.21 1.85
N ASN A 145 13.76 35.81 2.96
CA ASN A 145 13.58 36.68 4.12
C ASN A 145 14.73 36.58 5.14
N ILE A 146 15.68 35.65 4.97
CA ILE A 146 16.85 35.46 5.83
C ILE A 146 18.07 36.13 5.21
N VAL A 147 18.11 36.35 3.91
CA VAL A 147 19.13 37.04 3.15
C VAL A 147 18.79 38.52 3.04
#